data_aa89c73f38eac8ae829e631946506592
#
_entry.id   aa89c73f38eac8ae829e631946506592
#
_cell.length_a   1.000
_cell.length_b   1.000
_cell.length_c   1.000
_cell.angle_alpha   90.00
_cell.angle_beta   90.00
_cell.angle_gamma   90.00
#
_symmetry.space_group_name_H-M   'P 1'
#
loop_
_entity.id
_entity.type
_entity.pdbx_description
1 polymer ?
#
loop_
_entity_poly.entity_id
_entity_poly.type
_entity_poly.pdbx_seq_one_letter_code
_entity_poly.pdbx_strand_id
1 'polypeptide(L)'
;MPSNRNLSEKSVALVLVLVGIVAAASLTLLLFQAGYSFSSNVTVIDRKIRTTPIASSENQSSPSSLSSNNATTLGSKILNIKLLADNLENRLNKSAAILEITSKLPEVRKVSFGSSINNTLRGIPKDTDLAKRNVAQGILSKYNDFRVIALLMPNGNMYMEEPYSRQLNLSKTNFAFRDYYKGAVSTHNTYLGNLIIASCCGLPQANMAVPIYSSENNNTNPSLVGVWYGGLDLDVFNKSLQSLNLTDNERIVYVDQHGQKIADSDKKQSINRNETFANLQSFKNAIAGKSGSTIEGINGTKMLVFYHPVKAIQARWVILDIQPLVGH
;
A
#
# COMPACT_ATOMS: atom_id res chain seq x y z
N MET A 1 18.99 -18.74 -47.23
CA MET A 1 18.25 -19.17 -46.03
C MET A 1 17.80 -17.91 -45.30
N PRO A 2 16.53 -17.54 -45.29
CA PRO A 2 16.06 -16.35 -44.57
C PRO A 2 15.76 -16.67 -43.11
N SER A 3 16.13 -15.75 -42.25
CA SER A 3 16.17 -15.80 -40.79
C SER A 3 14.77 -15.81 -40.14
N ASN A 4 14.52 -16.83 -39.33
CA ASN A 4 13.29 -17.06 -38.53
C ASN A 4 13.21 -16.23 -37.22
N ARG A 5 13.76 -15.01 -37.17
CA ARG A 5 13.81 -14.23 -35.93
C ARG A 5 12.60 -13.29 -35.66
N ASN A 6 11.74 -13.08 -36.64
CA ASN A 6 10.65 -12.07 -36.50
C ASN A 6 9.29 -12.60 -36.02
N LEU A 7 9.16 -13.93 -35.81
CA LEU A 7 7.88 -14.51 -35.32
C LEU A 7 7.74 -14.51 -33.78
N SER A 8 8.85 -14.48 -33.04
CA SER A 8 8.84 -14.56 -31.59
C SER A 8 8.34 -13.28 -30.90
N GLU A 9 8.77 -12.11 -31.38
CA GLU A 9 8.39 -10.82 -30.72
C GLU A 9 6.92 -10.45 -30.96
N LYS A 10 6.40 -10.73 -32.15
CA LYS A 10 4.98 -10.51 -32.47
C LYS A 10 4.06 -11.46 -31.70
N SER A 11 4.50 -12.68 -31.44
CA SER A 11 3.74 -13.66 -30.68
C SER A 11 3.65 -13.30 -29.20
N VAL A 12 4.72 -12.79 -28.60
CA VAL A 12 4.73 -12.35 -27.18
C VAL A 12 3.87 -11.10 -26.99
N ALA A 13 3.95 -10.13 -27.90
CA ALA A 13 3.11 -8.95 -27.87
C ALA A 13 1.61 -9.30 -28.02
N LEU A 14 1.29 -10.26 -28.89
CA LEU A 14 -0.08 -10.72 -29.11
C LEU A 14 -0.65 -11.46 -27.89
N VAL A 15 0.17 -12.28 -27.21
CA VAL A 15 -0.23 -12.99 -25.99
C VAL A 15 -0.46 -12.02 -24.83
N LEU A 16 0.37 -11.00 -24.67
CA LEU A 16 0.19 -9.97 -23.63
C LEU A 16 -1.06 -9.11 -23.86
N VAL A 17 -1.38 -8.80 -25.11
CA VAL A 17 -2.62 -8.08 -25.47
C VAL A 17 -3.85 -8.97 -25.25
N LEU A 18 -3.79 -10.26 -25.62
CA LEU A 18 -4.89 -11.22 -25.42
C LEU A 18 -5.14 -11.50 -23.93
N VAL A 19 -4.09 -11.65 -23.11
CA VAL A 19 -4.23 -11.84 -21.66
C VAL A 19 -4.82 -10.58 -21.00
N GLY A 20 -4.43 -9.39 -21.46
CA GLY A 20 -5.02 -8.12 -20.98
C GLY A 20 -6.49 -7.98 -21.34
N ILE A 21 -6.89 -8.36 -22.53
CA ILE A 21 -8.29 -8.30 -23.00
C ILE A 21 -9.15 -9.34 -22.31
N VAL A 22 -8.65 -10.57 -22.12
CA VAL A 22 -9.37 -11.64 -21.42
C VAL A 22 -9.55 -11.32 -19.94
N ALA A 23 -8.56 -10.73 -19.28
CA ALA A 23 -8.67 -10.29 -17.89
C ALA A 23 -9.69 -9.15 -17.70
N ALA A 24 -9.71 -8.19 -18.62
CA ALA A 24 -10.70 -7.10 -18.60
C ALA A 24 -12.12 -7.58 -18.91
N ALA A 25 -12.27 -8.49 -19.88
CA ALA A 25 -13.58 -9.05 -20.24
C ALA A 25 -14.13 -9.99 -19.15
N SER A 26 -13.26 -10.75 -18.47
CA SER A 26 -13.68 -11.62 -17.37
C SER A 26 -14.14 -10.84 -16.14
N LEU A 27 -13.49 -9.70 -15.86
CA LEU A 27 -13.86 -8.85 -14.73
C LEU A 27 -15.19 -8.12 -14.99
N THR A 28 -15.44 -7.65 -16.21
CA THR A 28 -16.74 -7.04 -16.58
C THR A 28 -17.87 -8.06 -16.62
N LEU A 29 -17.62 -9.30 -17.05
CA LEU A 29 -18.62 -10.36 -17.08
C LEU A 29 -18.98 -10.85 -15.67
N LEU A 30 -17.99 -10.95 -14.76
CA LEU A 30 -18.22 -11.27 -13.34
C LEU A 30 -19.02 -10.18 -12.62
N LEU A 31 -18.75 -8.91 -12.91
CA LEU A 31 -19.53 -7.78 -12.36
C LEU A 31 -20.96 -7.75 -12.89
N PHE A 32 -21.18 -8.17 -14.15
CA PHE A 32 -22.52 -8.26 -14.73
C PHE A 32 -23.32 -9.48 -14.21
N GLN A 33 -22.65 -10.61 -13.93
CA GLN A 33 -23.30 -11.79 -13.35
C GLN A 33 -23.57 -11.66 -11.84
N ALA A 34 -22.82 -10.79 -11.13
CA ALA A 34 -23.03 -10.51 -9.71
C ALA A 34 -24.17 -9.51 -9.43
N GLY A 35 -24.88 -9.03 -10.45
CA GLY A 35 -26.08 -8.20 -10.28
C GLY A 35 -25.82 -6.83 -9.63
N TYR A 36 -24.61 -6.29 -9.72
CA TYR A 36 -24.32 -4.94 -9.25
C TYR A 36 -24.83 -3.91 -10.26
N SER A 37 -26.12 -3.64 -10.21
CA SER A 37 -26.65 -2.37 -10.74
C SER A 37 -26.43 -1.30 -9.67
N PHE A 38 -25.67 -0.27 -10.00
CA PHE A 38 -25.58 0.95 -9.20
C PHE A 38 -26.94 1.67 -9.31
N SER A 39 -27.87 1.30 -8.44
CA SER A 39 -29.09 2.07 -8.18
C SER A 39 -28.90 2.78 -6.85
N SER A 40 -28.90 4.11 -6.91
CA SER A 40 -28.92 5.01 -5.77
C SER A 40 -30.32 4.99 -5.13
N ASN A 41 -30.69 3.92 -4.44
CA ASN A 41 -31.88 3.89 -3.62
C ASN A 41 -31.53 3.30 -2.25
N VAL A 42 -31.35 4.19 -1.28
CA VAL A 42 -31.34 3.85 0.14
C VAL A 42 -32.75 3.48 0.53
N THR A 43 -33.07 2.18 0.62
CA THR A 43 -34.32 1.70 1.20
C THR A 43 -34.18 1.71 2.73
N VAL A 44 -34.88 2.61 3.37
CA VAL A 44 -35.10 2.62 4.82
C VAL A 44 -35.97 1.38 5.14
N ILE A 45 -35.42 0.45 5.91
CA ILE A 45 -36.17 -0.69 6.44
C ILE A 45 -36.99 -0.21 7.62
N ASP A 46 -38.26 0.09 7.39
CA ASP A 46 -39.23 0.43 8.40
C ASP A 46 -39.67 -0.86 9.12
N ARG A 47 -39.15 -1.13 10.31
CA ARG A 47 -39.64 -2.20 11.18
C ARG A 47 -40.86 -1.68 11.95
N LYS A 48 -42.01 -2.03 11.47
CA LYS A 48 -43.31 -1.83 12.13
C LYS A 48 -43.36 -2.59 13.46
N ILE A 49 -43.10 -1.89 14.57
CA ILE A 49 -43.38 -2.38 15.92
C ILE A 49 -44.84 -2.07 16.23
N ARG A 50 -45.62 -3.12 16.45
CA ARG A 50 -46.98 -3.03 16.95
C ARG A 50 -46.98 -2.57 18.40
N THR A 51 -47.49 -1.40 18.66
CA THR A 51 -47.82 -0.94 20.04
C THR A 51 -49.32 -0.78 20.19
N THR A 52 -49.87 -1.45 21.18
CA THR A 52 -51.23 -1.25 21.71
C THR A 52 -51.30 0.11 22.44
N PRO A 53 -52.43 0.81 22.39
CA PRO A 53 -52.54 2.14 23.01
C PRO A 53 -52.88 2.05 24.50
N ILE A 54 -52.13 2.79 25.32
CA ILE A 54 -52.59 3.19 26.65
C ILE A 54 -52.54 4.73 26.70
N ALA A 55 -53.68 5.28 27.04
CA ALA A 55 -53.94 6.70 27.14
C ALA A 55 -53.35 7.30 28.46
N SER A 56 -52.85 8.47 28.36
CA SER A 56 -53.10 9.68 29.18
C SER A 56 -51.85 10.54 29.45
N SER A 57 -51.99 11.76 29.03
CA SER A 57 -51.51 13.03 29.59
C SER A 57 -50.09 13.13 30.21
N GLU A 58 -49.21 13.97 29.63
CA GLU A 58 -48.75 15.22 30.19
C GLU A 58 -47.56 15.81 29.40
N ASN A 59 -47.54 17.10 29.28
CA ASN A 59 -46.51 17.93 28.67
C ASN A 59 -45.10 17.65 29.20
N GLN A 60 -44.17 17.22 28.34
CA GLN A 60 -42.73 17.47 28.54
C GLN A 60 -42.05 17.70 27.22
N SER A 61 -41.44 18.86 27.10
CA SER A 61 -40.57 19.30 26.05
C SER A 61 -39.37 18.34 25.89
N SER A 62 -39.23 17.68 24.71
CA SER A 62 -38.20 16.68 24.42
C SER A 62 -36.85 17.32 24.01
N PRO A 63 -35.76 16.93 24.64
CA PRO A 63 -34.41 17.19 24.11
C PRO A 63 -33.88 15.98 23.27
N SER A 64 -34.64 15.47 22.29
CA SER A 64 -34.30 14.23 21.63
C SER A 64 -33.71 14.36 20.20
N SER A 65 -33.64 15.56 19.62
CA SER A 65 -33.13 15.77 18.28
C SER A 65 -31.61 15.96 18.18
N LEU A 66 -30.95 16.42 19.22
CA LEU A 66 -29.51 16.64 19.28
C LEU A 66 -28.71 15.33 19.44
N SER A 67 -29.25 14.31 20.09
CA SER A 67 -28.60 13.03 20.32
C SER A 67 -28.53 12.15 19.05
N SER A 68 -29.56 12.20 18.20
CA SER A 68 -29.60 11.38 16.98
C SER A 68 -28.65 11.88 15.89
N ASN A 69 -28.48 13.19 15.75
CA ASN A 69 -27.57 13.77 14.76
C ASN A 69 -26.10 13.47 15.08
N ASN A 70 -25.73 13.50 16.36
CA ASN A 70 -24.37 13.19 16.80
C ASN A 70 -24.02 11.71 16.58
N ALA A 71 -24.94 10.78 16.85
CA ALA A 71 -24.75 9.35 16.62
C ALA A 71 -24.61 9.01 15.13
N THR A 72 -25.38 9.66 14.27
CA THR A 72 -25.29 9.49 12.82
C THR A 72 -23.97 10.00 12.26
N THR A 73 -23.50 11.17 12.73
CA THR A 73 -22.21 11.75 12.34
C THR A 73 -21.05 10.87 12.78
N LEU A 74 -21.07 10.35 14.01
CA LEU A 74 -20.05 9.43 14.53
C LEU A 74 -19.99 8.13 13.71
N GLY A 75 -21.14 7.55 13.38
CA GLY A 75 -21.23 6.35 12.56
C GLY A 75 -20.67 6.55 11.14
N SER A 76 -20.97 7.70 10.53
CA SER A 76 -20.44 8.02 9.19
C SER A 76 -18.91 8.18 9.18
N LYS A 77 -18.33 8.80 10.22
CA LYS A 77 -16.87 8.94 10.34
C LYS A 77 -16.18 7.59 10.51
N ILE A 78 -16.72 6.70 11.34
CA ILE A 78 -16.20 5.33 11.49
C ILE A 78 -16.25 4.57 10.17
N LEU A 79 -17.32 4.72 9.39
CA LEU A 79 -17.43 4.11 8.07
C LEU A 79 -16.40 4.68 7.09
N ASN A 80 -16.23 6.00 7.07
CA ASN A 80 -15.27 6.65 6.16
C ASN A 80 -13.84 6.20 6.42
N ILE A 81 -13.41 6.15 7.69
CA ILE A 81 -12.06 5.68 8.03
C ILE A 81 -11.87 4.20 7.68
N LYS A 82 -12.90 3.37 7.82
CA LYS A 82 -12.88 1.98 7.37
C LYS A 82 -12.70 1.89 5.85
N LEU A 83 -13.43 2.68 5.07
CA LEU A 83 -13.31 2.70 3.60
C LEU A 83 -11.90 3.14 3.16
N LEU A 84 -11.29 4.10 3.85
CA LEU A 84 -9.90 4.50 3.62
C LEU A 84 -8.93 3.36 3.95
N ALA A 85 -9.18 2.62 5.04
CA ALA A 85 -8.39 1.46 5.43
C ALA A 85 -8.47 0.34 4.38
N ASP A 86 -9.67 -0.01 3.94
CA ASP A 86 -9.91 -1.01 2.90
C ASP A 86 -9.22 -0.60 1.56
N ASN A 87 -9.27 0.69 1.22
CA ASN A 87 -8.59 1.22 0.01
C ASN A 87 -7.06 1.09 0.12
N LEU A 88 -6.49 1.47 1.26
CA LEU A 88 -5.04 1.37 1.48
C LEU A 88 -4.59 -0.11 1.47
N GLU A 89 -5.32 -1.00 2.12
CA GLU A 89 -5.05 -2.44 2.10
C GLU A 89 -5.07 -3.00 0.67
N ASN A 90 -6.09 -2.65 -0.12
CA ASN A 90 -6.21 -3.07 -1.52
C ASN A 90 -5.04 -2.56 -2.37
N ARG A 91 -4.56 -1.33 -2.15
CA ARG A 91 -3.38 -0.79 -2.85
C ARG A 91 -2.10 -1.55 -2.49
N LEU A 92 -1.89 -1.85 -1.21
CA LEU A 92 -0.73 -2.63 -0.75
C LEU A 92 -0.78 -4.06 -1.31
N ASN A 93 -1.93 -4.72 -1.28
CA ASN A 93 -2.12 -6.06 -1.84
C ASN A 93 -1.90 -6.09 -3.35
N LYS A 94 -2.37 -5.08 -4.09
CA LYS A 94 -2.10 -4.93 -5.52
C LYS A 94 -0.61 -4.76 -5.79
N SER A 95 0.08 -3.94 -5.00
CA SER A 95 1.52 -3.75 -5.12
C SER A 95 2.29 -5.05 -4.86
N ALA A 96 1.89 -5.83 -3.85
CA ALA A 96 2.45 -7.15 -3.59
C ALA A 96 2.25 -8.10 -4.78
N ALA A 97 1.02 -8.21 -5.27
CA ALA A 97 0.68 -9.09 -6.39
C ALA A 97 1.47 -8.76 -7.67
N ILE A 98 1.70 -7.47 -7.96
CA ILE A 98 2.52 -7.04 -9.10
C ILE A 98 3.96 -7.56 -8.95
N LEU A 99 4.57 -7.42 -7.78
CA LEU A 99 5.92 -7.91 -7.52
C LEU A 99 5.98 -9.44 -7.56
N GLU A 100 5.00 -10.13 -6.98
CA GLU A 100 4.92 -11.60 -6.96
C GLU A 100 4.77 -12.18 -8.37
N ILE A 101 3.89 -11.60 -9.19
CA ILE A 101 3.68 -12.06 -10.57
C ILE A 101 4.94 -11.82 -11.40
N THR A 102 5.51 -10.61 -11.29
CA THR A 102 6.69 -10.26 -12.09
C THR A 102 7.95 -10.98 -11.62
N SER A 103 8.08 -11.33 -10.33
CA SER A 103 9.19 -12.13 -9.82
C SER A 103 9.26 -13.54 -10.44
N LYS A 104 8.15 -14.05 -10.98
CA LYS A 104 8.07 -15.37 -11.63
C LYS A 104 8.46 -15.34 -13.10
N LEU A 105 8.60 -14.16 -13.71
CA LEU A 105 8.97 -14.04 -15.11
C LEU A 105 10.39 -14.57 -15.34
N PRO A 106 10.62 -15.33 -16.43
CA PRO A 106 11.94 -15.86 -16.77
C PRO A 106 13.03 -14.79 -16.80
N GLU A 107 12.69 -13.59 -17.32
CA GLU A 107 13.58 -12.44 -17.41
C GLU A 107 14.01 -11.94 -16.02
N VAL A 108 13.11 -11.98 -15.05
CA VAL A 108 13.40 -11.54 -13.67
C VAL A 108 14.17 -12.62 -12.90
N ARG A 109 13.83 -13.89 -13.09
CA ARG A 109 14.48 -15.02 -12.41
C ARG A 109 15.91 -15.28 -12.89
N LYS A 110 16.24 -14.94 -14.12
CA LYS A 110 17.56 -15.18 -14.71
C LYS A 110 18.53 -14.06 -14.31
N VAL A 111 19.55 -14.35 -13.53
CA VAL A 111 20.59 -13.40 -13.08
C VAL A 111 21.93 -13.76 -13.74
N SER A 112 22.09 -13.40 -15.02
CA SER A 112 23.25 -13.81 -15.85
C SER A 112 24.42 -12.83 -15.81
N PHE A 113 24.22 -11.60 -15.32
CA PHE A 113 25.20 -10.53 -15.40
C PHE A 113 25.77 -10.15 -14.02
N GLY A 114 25.79 -11.10 -13.07
CA GLY A 114 26.33 -10.87 -11.73
C GLY A 114 27.81 -10.46 -11.75
N SER A 115 28.60 -10.96 -12.70
CA SER A 115 30.01 -10.58 -12.93
C SER A 115 30.18 -9.16 -13.50
N SER A 116 29.11 -8.57 -14.06
CA SER A 116 29.12 -7.19 -14.58
C SER A 116 28.77 -6.14 -13.52
N ILE A 117 28.51 -6.55 -12.27
CA ILE A 117 28.28 -5.61 -11.18
C ILE A 117 29.51 -4.74 -10.99
N ASN A 118 29.31 -3.42 -11.04
CA ASN A 118 30.36 -2.43 -10.94
C ASN A 118 30.07 -1.47 -9.76
N ASN A 119 31.05 -1.30 -8.88
CA ASN A 119 30.92 -0.45 -7.71
C ASN A 119 30.69 1.04 -8.04
N THR A 120 31.29 1.52 -9.14
CA THR A 120 31.10 2.91 -9.60
C THR A 120 29.66 3.12 -10.11
N LEU A 121 29.12 2.15 -10.82
CA LEU A 121 27.74 2.16 -11.33
C LEU A 121 26.70 1.68 -10.31
N ARG A 122 27.16 1.26 -9.14
CA ARG A 122 26.31 0.78 -8.03
C ARG A 122 25.43 -0.42 -8.40
N GLY A 123 25.82 -1.22 -9.40
CA GLY A 123 25.08 -2.35 -9.96
C GLY A 123 25.59 -2.67 -11.36
N ILE A 124 24.78 -3.35 -12.18
CA ILE A 124 25.10 -3.63 -13.58
C ILE A 124 24.96 -2.36 -14.46
N PRO A 125 25.69 -2.24 -15.59
CA PRO A 125 25.54 -1.14 -16.54
C PRO A 125 24.12 -0.97 -17.08
N LYS A 126 23.79 0.24 -17.57
CA LYS A 126 22.45 0.63 -18.04
C LYS A 126 21.93 -0.23 -19.18
N ASP A 127 22.79 -0.58 -20.11
CA ASP A 127 22.51 -1.35 -21.34
C ASP A 127 22.64 -2.86 -21.14
N THR A 128 22.84 -3.29 -19.89
CA THR A 128 22.96 -4.70 -19.53
C THR A 128 21.63 -5.21 -18.97
N ASP A 129 21.27 -6.47 -19.29
CA ASP A 129 20.03 -7.15 -18.87
C ASP A 129 18.76 -6.33 -19.19
N LEU A 130 18.67 -5.85 -20.43
CA LEU A 130 17.57 -5.00 -20.89
C LEU A 130 16.20 -5.63 -20.70
N ALA A 131 16.09 -6.96 -20.81
CA ALA A 131 14.81 -7.65 -20.60
C ALA A 131 14.27 -7.43 -19.19
N LYS A 132 15.11 -7.58 -18.16
CA LYS A 132 14.75 -7.33 -16.76
C LYS A 132 14.46 -5.85 -16.49
N ARG A 133 15.29 -4.95 -17.06
CA ARG A 133 15.08 -3.50 -16.97
C ARG A 133 13.75 -3.08 -17.57
N ASN A 134 13.36 -3.66 -18.72
CA ASN A 134 12.09 -3.40 -19.36
C ASN A 134 10.90 -3.84 -18.49
N VAL A 135 11.01 -4.96 -17.76
CA VAL A 135 9.98 -5.37 -16.79
C VAL A 135 9.86 -4.31 -15.69
N ALA A 136 10.98 -3.87 -15.09
CA ALA A 136 10.98 -2.85 -14.04
C ALA A 136 10.39 -1.52 -14.53
N GLN A 137 10.81 -1.05 -15.70
CA GLN A 137 10.29 0.18 -16.32
C GLN A 137 8.81 0.06 -16.68
N GLY A 138 8.39 -1.12 -17.14
CA GLY A 138 6.98 -1.42 -17.41
C GLY A 138 6.10 -1.32 -16.15
N ILE A 139 6.60 -1.80 -15.02
CA ILE A 139 5.92 -1.62 -13.72
C ILE A 139 5.82 -0.14 -13.37
N LEU A 140 6.94 0.59 -13.39
CA LEU A 140 6.99 2.01 -13.01
C LEU A 140 6.13 2.90 -13.91
N SER A 141 5.99 2.56 -15.20
CA SER A 141 5.17 3.33 -16.14
C SER A 141 3.66 3.12 -15.96
N LYS A 142 3.25 1.99 -15.39
CA LYS A 142 1.83 1.60 -15.27
C LYS A 142 1.29 1.71 -13.84
N TYR A 143 2.16 1.69 -12.84
CA TYR A 143 1.75 1.62 -11.42
C TYR A 143 2.45 2.70 -10.61
N ASN A 144 1.73 3.79 -10.36
CA ASN A 144 2.25 4.96 -9.64
C ASN A 144 2.57 4.69 -8.16
N ASP A 145 2.18 3.53 -7.62
CA ASP A 145 2.46 3.20 -6.23
C ASP A 145 3.94 2.89 -5.98
N PHE A 146 4.73 2.68 -7.05
CA PHE A 146 6.17 2.45 -6.95
C PHE A 146 6.98 3.63 -7.46
N ARG A 147 8.00 4.01 -6.70
CA ARG A 147 9.04 4.99 -7.09
C ARG A 147 10.28 4.32 -7.65
N VAL A 148 10.49 3.06 -7.31
CA VAL A 148 11.66 2.26 -7.68
C VAL A 148 11.30 0.79 -7.78
N ILE A 149 11.91 0.10 -8.74
CA ILE A 149 11.91 -1.37 -8.83
C ILE A 149 13.36 -1.82 -8.97
N ALA A 150 13.75 -2.81 -8.18
CA ALA A 150 15.14 -3.27 -8.15
C ALA A 150 15.28 -4.77 -7.84
N LEU A 151 16.46 -5.29 -8.14
CA LEU A 151 16.87 -6.66 -7.80
C LEU A 151 18.15 -6.63 -6.96
N LEU A 152 18.12 -7.35 -5.83
CA LEU A 152 19.30 -7.65 -5.03
C LEU A 152 19.75 -9.10 -5.27
N MET A 153 21.05 -9.29 -5.29
CA MET A 153 21.69 -10.62 -5.32
C MET A 153 21.43 -11.38 -3.99
N PRO A 154 21.66 -12.71 -3.94
CA PRO A 154 21.53 -13.50 -2.71
C PRO A 154 22.41 -13.04 -1.53
N ASN A 155 23.46 -12.30 -1.79
CA ASN A 155 24.32 -11.69 -0.77
C ASN A 155 23.92 -10.26 -0.39
N GLY A 156 22.80 -9.75 -0.95
CA GLY A 156 22.29 -8.40 -0.74
C GLY A 156 22.94 -7.31 -1.58
N ASN A 157 23.87 -7.65 -2.48
CA ASN A 157 24.44 -6.68 -3.41
C ASN A 157 23.39 -6.21 -4.41
N MET A 158 23.41 -4.93 -4.76
CA MET A 158 22.57 -4.38 -5.81
C MET A 158 22.95 -4.98 -7.17
N TYR A 159 22.00 -5.65 -7.81
CA TYR A 159 22.14 -6.10 -9.19
C TYR A 159 21.72 -4.97 -10.14
N MET A 160 20.49 -4.48 -10.02
CA MET A 160 19.97 -3.35 -10.78
C MET A 160 18.88 -2.60 -10.04
N GLU A 161 18.74 -1.33 -10.34
CA GLU A 161 17.63 -0.46 -9.89
C GLU A 161 17.13 0.40 -11.06
N GLU A 162 15.81 0.51 -11.20
CA GLU A 162 15.14 1.44 -12.11
C GLU A 162 14.29 2.44 -11.30
N PRO A 163 14.29 3.73 -11.69
CA PRO A 163 15.04 4.35 -12.79
C PRO A 163 16.56 4.29 -12.58
N TYR A 164 17.33 4.09 -13.65
CA TYR A 164 18.79 3.93 -13.59
C TYR A 164 19.51 5.09 -12.89
N SER A 165 18.98 6.31 -13.00
CA SER A 165 19.53 7.47 -12.28
C SER A 165 19.54 7.28 -10.76
N ARG A 166 18.58 6.52 -10.21
CA ARG A 166 18.56 6.19 -8.78
C ARG A 166 19.66 5.21 -8.40
N GLN A 167 19.92 4.21 -9.26
CA GLN A 167 21.04 3.29 -9.08
C GLN A 167 22.37 4.03 -8.94
N LEU A 168 22.64 4.98 -9.82
CA LEU A 168 23.89 5.77 -9.80
C LEU A 168 24.05 6.61 -8.52
N ASN A 169 22.94 7.02 -7.91
CA ASN A 169 22.92 7.86 -6.72
C ASN A 169 22.89 7.08 -5.40
N LEU A 170 22.94 5.74 -5.45
CA LEU A 170 22.98 4.94 -4.23
C LEU A 170 24.24 5.24 -3.41
N SER A 171 24.08 5.52 -2.12
CA SER A 171 25.20 5.73 -1.19
C SER A 171 25.87 4.40 -0.77
N LYS A 172 25.21 3.28 -0.98
CA LYS A 172 25.67 1.91 -0.66
C LYS A 172 25.34 0.97 -1.81
N THR A 173 26.08 -0.12 -1.91
CA THR A 173 25.90 -1.18 -2.92
C THR A 173 25.37 -2.47 -2.35
N ASN A 174 25.39 -2.65 -1.03
CA ASN A 174 24.89 -3.83 -0.36
C ASN A 174 23.75 -3.45 0.62
N PHE A 175 22.66 -4.19 0.57
CA PHE A 175 21.42 -3.96 1.32
C PHE A 175 20.97 -5.17 2.16
N ALA A 176 21.84 -6.18 2.36
CA ALA A 176 21.53 -7.35 3.18
C ALA A 176 21.16 -7.00 4.63
N PHE A 177 21.56 -5.82 5.13
CA PHE A 177 21.25 -5.34 6.47
C PHE A 177 19.80 -4.83 6.62
N ARG A 178 19.13 -4.51 5.51
CA ARG A 178 17.76 -3.96 5.49
C ARG A 178 16.75 -5.02 5.92
N ASP A 179 15.74 -4.59 6.67
CA ASP A 179 14.67 -5.43 7.19
C ASP A 179 13.83 -6.08 6.09
N TYR A 180 13.49 -5.34 5.02
CA TYR A 180 12.74 -5.89 3.88
C TYR A 180 13.49 -7.05 3.19
N TYR A 181 14.84 -6.98 3.08
CA TYR A 181 15.64 -8.06 2.56
C TYR A 181 15.64 -9.26 3.51
N LYS A 182 15.98 -9.02 4.78
CA LYS A 182 16.00 -10.07 5.81
C LYS A 182 14.65 -10.74 5.97
N GLY A 183 13.58 -9.93 6.02
CA GLY A 183 12.22 -10.42 6.18
C GLY A 183 11.78 -11.30 5.01
N ALA A 184 11.98 -10.86 3.76
CA ALA A 184 11.64 -11.65 2.59
C ALA A 184 12.41 -12.98 2.54
N VAL A 185 13.70 -12.96 2.84
CA VAL A 185 14.55 -14.16 2.81
C VAL A 185 14.18 -15.12 3.95
N SER A 186 13.96 -14.62 5.16
CA SER A 186 13.68 -15.47 6.34
C SER A 186 12.27 -16.05 6.34
N THR A 187 11.28 -15.31 5.80
CA THR A 187 9.89 -15.77 5.76
C THR A 187 9.57 -16.55 4.49
N HIS A 188 10.43 -16.51 3.48
CA HIS A 188 10.20 -17.08 2.15
C HIS A 188 8.96 -16.51 1.43
N ASN A 189 8.47 -15.35 1.87
CA ASN A 189 7.26 -14.70 1.38
C ASN A 189 7.50 -13.23 1.05
N THR A 190 6.50 -12.61 0.42
CA THR A 190 6.45 -11.16 0.25
C THR A 190 6.51 -10.49 1.62
N TYR A 191 7.36 -9.48 1.76
CA TYR A 191 7.60 -8.79 3.00
C TYR A 191 7.59 -7.28 2.80
N LEU A 192 6.79 -6.56 3.57
CA LEU A 192 6.79 -5.10 3.63
C LEU A 192 7.71 -4.63 4.75
N GLY A 193 8.80 -3.97 4.38
CA GLY A 193 9.76 -3.42 5.34
C GLY A 193 9.26 -2.17 6.04
N ASN A 194 9.97 -1.82 7.10
CA ASN A 194 9.74 -0.59 7.85
C ASN A 194 9.99 0.65 7.00
N LEU A 195 9.48 1.79 7.46
CA LEU A 195 9.82 3.08 6.87
C LEU A 195 11.33 3.32 7.01
N ILE A 196 11.97 3.64 5.90
CA ILE A 196 13.41 3.92 5.82
C ILE A 196 13.65 5.24 5.08
N ILE A 197 14.87 5.76 5.23
CA ILE A 197 15.38 6.79 4.33
C ILE A 197 16.09 6.11 3.17
N ALA A 198 15.63 6.41 1.94
CA ALA A 198 16.17 5.85 0.71
C ALA A 198 17.60 6.30 0.48
N SER A 199 18.48 5.36 0.19
CA SER A 199 19.94 5.56 0.07
C SER A 199 20.35 6.40 -1.16
N CYS A 200 19.48 6.50 -2.17
CA CYS A 200 19.72 7.28 -3.39
C CYS A 200 19.41 8.77 -3.26
N CYS A 201 18.53 9.18 -2.37
CA CYS A 201 17.90 10.50 -2.47
C CYS A 201 17.43 11.08 -1.13
N GLY A 202 17.64 10.39 -0.01
CA GLY A 202 17.24 10.88 1.31
C GLY A 202 15.71 11.00 1.53
N LEU A 203 14.90 10.40 0.66
CA LEU A 203 13.43 10.44 0.78
C LEU A 203 12.92 9.25 1.62
N PRO A 204 11.83 9.44 2.38
CA PRO A 204 11.19 8.34 3.08
C PRO A 204 10.60 7.34 2.08
N GLN A 205 10.72 6.06 2.37
CA GLN A 205 10.29 4.97 1.51
C GLN A 205 10.02 3.72 2.36
N ALA A 206 8.98 2.98 2.06
CA ALA A 206 8.78 1.61 2.52
C ALA A 206 9.02 0.66 1.33
N ASN A 207 9.82 -0.38 1.53
CA ASN A 207 10.13 -1.33 0.47
C ASN A 207 9.35 -2.62 0.66
N MET A 208 8.71 -3.07 -0.40
CA MET A 208 8.05 -4.37 -0.48
C MET A 208 8.94 -5.32 -1.29
N ALA A 209 9.30 -6.47 -0.72
CA ALA A 209 10.29 -7.38 -1.27
C ALA A 209 9.72 -8.79 -1.45
N VAL A 210 10.09 -9.43 -2.57
CA VAL A 210 9.71 -10.80 -2.93
C VAL A 210 10.98 -11.61 -3.15
N PRO A 211 11.22 -12.71 -2.43
CA PRO A 211 12.37 -13.56 -2.67
C PRO A 211 12.15 -14.39 -3.93
N ILE A 212 13.19 -14.52 -4.75
CA ILE A 212 13.20 -15.33 -5.97
C ILE A 212 14.04 -16.57 -5.71
N TYR A 213 13.43 -17.74 -5.92
CA TYR A 213 14.11 -19.02 -5.80
C TYR A 213 14.32 -19.67 -7.16
N SER A 214 15.33 -20.52 -7.29
CA SER A 214 15.55 -21.36 -8.48
C SER A 214 14.33 -22.26 -8.69
N SER A 215 14.03 -22.60 -9.98
CA SER A 215 13.02 -23.63 -10.26
C SER A 215 13.50 -24.98 -9.75
N GLU A 216 12.60 -25.70 -9.10
CA GLU A 216 12.85 -27.08 -8.68
C GLU A 216 13.08 -27.96 -9.92
N ASN A 217 14.34 -28.24 -10.23
CA ASN A 217 14.70 -29.39 -11.04
C ASN A 217 15.12 -30.49 -10.07
N ASN A 218 14.17 -31.41 -9.78
CA ASN A 218 14.40 -32.70 -9.11
C ASN A 218 15.24 -32.68 -7.81
N ASN A 219 14.56 -32.65 -6.67
CA ASN A 219 15.04 -33.09 -5.34
C ASN A 219 16.08 -32.24 -4.58
N THR A 220 16.27 -30.98 -4.86
CA THR A 220 17.09 -30.13 -3.99
C THR A 220 16.28 -28.92 -3.52
N ASN A 221 16.51 -28.50 -2.28
CA ASN A 221 15.92 -27.28 -1.74
C ASN A 221 16.16 -26.11 -2.70
N PRO A 222 15.12 -25.32 -3.06
CA PRO A 222 15.28 -24.23 -3.99
C PRO A 222 16.28 -23.21 -3.44
N SER A 223 17.29 -22.87 -4.21
CA SER A 223 18.29 -21.87 -3.81
C SER A 223 17.78 -20.45 -4.07
N LEU A 224 18.10 -19.50 -3.18
CA LEU A 224 17.80 -18.09 -3.38
C LEU A 224 18.57 -17.57 -4.59
N VAL A 225 17.87 -17.02 -5.59
CA VAL A 225 18.44 -16.38 -6.79
C VAL A 225 18.64 -14.88 -6.55
N GLY A 226 17.75 -14.26 -5.80
CA GLY A 226 17.77 -12.85 -5.49
C GLY A 226 16.50 -12.37 -4.78
N VAL A 227 16.42 -11.07 -4.55
CA VAL A 227 15.25 -10.42 -3.96
C VAL A 227 14.78 -9.30 -4.88
N TRP A 228 13.60 -9.47 -5.46
CA TRP A 228 12.90 -8.47 -6.28
C TRP A 228 12.13 -7.55 -5.37
N TYR A 229 12.35 -6.23 -5.44
CA TYR A 229 11.65 -5.32 -4.58
C TYR A 229 11.17 -4.06 -5.29
N GLY A 230 10.10 -3.48 -4.75
CA GLY A 230 9.58 -2.18 -5.12
C GLY A 230 9.57 -1.24 -3.93
N GLY A 231 10.07 -0.03 -4.11
CA GLY A 231 9.93 1.04 -3.11
C GLY A 231 8.65 1.82 -3.35
N LEU A 232 7.78 1.87 -2.35
CA LEU A 232 6.50 2.58 -2.42
C LEU A 232 6.73 4.09 -2.51
N ASP A 233 5.95 4.74 -3.36
CA ASP A 233 5.93 6.20 -3.50
C ASP A 233 4.96 6.82 -2.49
N LEU A 234 5.49 7.26 -1.35
CA LEU A 234 4.67 7.83 -0.27
C LEU A 234 4.03 9.17 -0.64
N ASP A 235 4.56 9.89 -1.66
CA ASP A 235 3.94 11.12 -2.13
C ASP A 235 2.59 10.86 -2.82
N VAL A 236 2.41 9.67 -3.40
CA VAL A 236 1.12 9.26 -3.97
C VAL A 236 0.08 9.05 -2.87
N PHE A 237 0.47 8.51 -1.72
CA PHE A 237 -0.41 8.38 -0.56
C PHE A 237 -0.74 9.75 0.03
N ASN A 238 0.24 10.67 0.16
CA ASN A 238 0.00 12.06 0.58
C ASN A 238 -1.02 12.74 -0.34
N LYS A 239 -0.81 12.69 -1.67
CA LYS A 239 -1.71 13.30 -2.66
C LYS A 239 -3.13 12.72 -2.56
N SER A 240 -3.25 11.42 -2.34
CA SER A 240 -4.55 10.76 -2.17
C SER A 240 -5.29 11.29 -0.94
N LEU A 241 -4.61 11.46 0.20
CA LEU A 241 -5.21 12.05 1.40
C LEU A 241 -5.53 13.54 1.23
N GLN A 242 -4.65 14.29 0.58
CA GLN A 242 -4.81 15.74 0.34
C GLN A 242 -5.93 16.07 -0.67
N SER A 243 -6.39 15.08 -1.44
CA SER A 243 -7.55 15.23 -2.34
C SER A 243 -8.90 14.99 -1.66
N LEU A 244 -8.91 14.58 -0.39
CA LEU A 244 -10.13 14.40 0.38
C LEU A 244 -10.75 15.77 0.73
N ASN A 245 -12.07 15.84 0.68
CA ASN A 245 -12.81 17.02 1.14
C ASN A 245 -13.03 16.92 2.65
N LEU A 246 -12.04 17.36 3.42
CA LEU A 246 -12.05 17.33 4.88
C LEU A 246 -12.65 18.62 5.44
N THR A 247 -13.20 18.54 6.63
CA THR A 247 -13.66 19.72 7.39
C THR A 247 -12.47 20.51 7.91
N ASP A 248 -12.72 21.76 8.33
CA ASP A 248 -11.68 22.61 8.89
C ASP A 248 -11.01 21.96 10.11
N ASN A 249 -9.68 21.94 10.10
CA ASN A 249 -8.83 21.33 11.12
C ASN A 249 -8.95 19.78 11.27
N GLU A 250 -9.63 19.11 10.36
CA GLU A 250 -9.62 17.65 10.25
C GLU A 250 -8.33 17.20 9.56
N ARG A 251 -7.67 16.19 10.12
CA ARG A 251 -6.41 15.67 9.62
C ARG A 251 -6.43 14.14 9.61
N ILE A 252 -6.18 13.54 8.44
CA ILE A 252 -6.06 12.09 8.28
C ILE A 252 -4.61 11.73 8.05
N VAL A 253 -4.12 10.74 8.82
CA VAL A 253 -2.73 10.30 8.81
C VAL A 253 -2.68 8.77 8.63
N TYR A 254 -1.82 8.30 7.73
CA TYR A 254 -1.41 6.90 7.66
C TYR A 254 -0.13 6.71 8.48
N VAL A 255 -0.10 5.67 9.28
CA VAL A 255 0.96 5.40 10.26
C VAL A 255 1.40 3.95 10.14
N ASP A 256 2.70 3.68 10.19
CA ASP A 256 3.24 2.32 10.18
C ASP A 256 3.10 1.62 11.55
N GLN A 257 3.52 0.37 11.63
CA GLN A 257 3.45 -0.46 12.84
C GLN A 257 4.30 0.06 14.02
N HIS A 258 5.18 1.02 13.79
CA HIS A 258 6.03 1.66 14.80
C HIS A 258 5.55 3.06 15.19
N GLY A 259 4.42 3.49 14.65
CA GLY A 259 3.89 4.84 14.89
C GLY A 259 4.55 5.92 14.03
N GLN A 260 5.33 5.56 13.01
CA GLN A 260 5.94 6.51 12.08
C GLN A 260 4.95 6.92 11.00
N LYS A 261 4.95 8.19 10.67
CA LYS A 261 4.05 8.75 9.66
C LYS A 261 4.41 8.29 8.24
N ILE A 262 3.45 7.70 7.55
CA ILE A 262 3.54 7.26 6.15
C ILE A 262 3.01 8.34 5.21
N ALA A 263 1.81 8.89 5.50
CA ALA A 263 1.16 9.91 4.69
C ALA A 263 0.28 10.81 5.55
N ASP A 264 -0.02 11.99 5.03
CA ASP A 264 -0.71 13.06 5.74
C ASP A 264 -1.58 13.90 4.81
N SER A 265 -2.81 14.16 5.21
CA SER A 265 -3.73 15.04 4.48
C SER A 265 -3.33 16.52 4.58
N ASP A 266 -2.67 16.93 5.66
CA ASP A 266 -2.14 18.28 5.80
C ASP A 266 -0.82 18.43 5.04
N LYS A 267 -0.83 19.28 4.00
CA LYS A 267 0.35 19.56 3.16
C LYS A 267 1.55 20.08 3.95
N LYS A 268 1.31 20.90 4.98
CA LYS A 268 2.38 21.48 5.81
C LYS A 268 3.01 20.40 6.70
N GLN A 269 2.17 19.52 7.26
CA GLN A 269 2.61 18.44 8.13
C GLN A 269 3.17 17.25 7.35
N SER A 270 2.79 17.04 6.08
CA SER A 270 3.32 15.95 5.26
C SER A 270 4.84 15.99 5.09
N ILE A 271 5.44 17.17 5.23
CA ILE A 271 6.90 17.41 5.19
C ILE A 271 7.57 17.05 6.52
N ASN A 272 6.86 17.13 7.65
CA ASN A 272 7.40 16.79 8.97
C ASN A 272 7.54 15.26 9.12
N ARG A 273 8.75 14.77 8.94
CA ARG A 273 9.09 13.33 8.92
C ARG A 273 9.40 12.74 10.30
N ASN A 274 9.60 13.60 11.30
CA ASN A 274 9.97 13.17 12.65
C ASN A 274 8.76 13.01 13.58
N GLU A 275 7.55 13.26 13.07
CA GLU A 275 6.32 13.10 13.83
C GLU A 275 6.00 11.61 14.05
N THR A 276 5.78 11.23 15.30
CA THR A 276 5.39 9.88 15.67
C THR A 276 4.07 9.88 16.44
N PHE A 277 3.27 8.86 16.19
CA PHE A 277 1.97 8.64 16.82
C PHE A 277 1.98 7.44 17.80
N ALA A 278 3.16 6.83 18.05
CA ALA A 278 3.31 5.63 18.87
C ALA A 278 2.76 5.76 20.29
N ASN A 279 2.75 6.98 20.85
CA ASN A 279 2.30 7.24 22.22
C ASN A 279 0.78 7.40 22.33
N LEU A 280 0.06 7.63 21.22
CA LEU A 280 -1.38 7.83 21.23
C LEU A 280 -2.13 6.56 21.63
N GLN A 281 -3.19 6.70 22.41
CA GLN A 281 -4.03 5.57 22.80
C GLN A 281 -4.79 5.00 21.59
N SER A 282 -5.24 5.86 20.66
CA SER A 282 -5.84 5.49 19.39
C SER A 282 -4.91 4.58 18.56
N PHE A 283 -3.63 4.93 18.44
CA PHE A 283 -2.63 4.11 17.76
C PHE A 283 -2.47 2.75 18.44
N LYS A 284 -2.30 2.71 19.77
CA LYS A 284 -2.16 1.47 20.55
C LYS A 284 -3.38 0.55 20.39
N ASN A 285 -4.57 1.12 20.40
CA ASN A 285 -5.81 0.38 20.18
C ASN A 285 -5.86 -0.21 18.75
N ALA A 286 -5.52 0.58 17.73
CA ALA A 286 -5.53 0.13 16.34
C ALA A 286 -4.47 -0.95 16.07
N ILE A 287 -3.25 -0.81 16.60
CA ILE A 287 -2.21 -1.86 16.51
C ILE A 287 -2.68 -3.17 17.17
N ALA A 288 -3.45 -3.08 18.24
CA ALA A 288 -4.09 -4.25 18.87
C ALA A 288 -5.28 -4.82 18.06
N GLY A 289 -5.59 -4.26 16.87
CA GLY A 289 -6.66 -4.72 15.98
C GLY A 289 -8.04 -4.16 16.28
N LYS A 290 -8.15 -3.14 17.15
CA LYS A 290 -9.42 -2.47 17.47
C LYS A 290 -9.65 -1.31 16.52
N SER A 291 -10.91 -0.98 16.27
CA SER A 291 -11.35 0.23 15.58
C SER A 291 -12.33 1.02 16.47
N GLY A 292 -12.39 2.33 16.29
CA GLY A 292 -13.28 3.17 17.08
C GLY A 292 -12.83 4.61 17.16
N SER A 293 -13.16 5.28 18.25
CA SER A 293 -12.71 6.64 18.54
C SER A 293 -12.30 6.79 20.00
N THR A 294 -11.46 7.78 20.28
CA THR A 294 -11.04 8.18 21.63
C THR A 294 -10.77 9.67 21.68
N ILE A 295 -10.90 10.26 22.87
CA ILE A 295 -10.48 11.64 23.11
C ILE A 295 -9.12 11.59 23.78
N GLU A 296 -8.13 12.25 23.18
CA GLU A 296 -6.77 12.27 23.71
C GLU A 296 -6.08 13.61 23.46
N GLY A 297 -5.01 13.89 24.20
CA GLY A 297 -4.24 15.12 24.07
C GLY A 297 -3.21 15.01 22.95
N ILE A 298 -3.25 15.92 21.98
CA ILE A 298 -2.24 16.06 20.93
C ILE A 298 -1.74 17.49 20.96
N ASN A 299 -0.44 17.68 21.20
CA ASN A 299 0.19 19.02 21.31
C ASN A 299 -0.51 19.95 22.29
N GLY A 300 -0.98 19.42 23.44
CA GLY A 300 -1.67 20.19 24.48
C GLY A 300 -3.16 20.48 24.21
N THR A 301 -3.68 20.05 23.07
CA THR A 301 -5.10 20.23 22.70
C THR A 301 -5.85 18.91 22.80
N LYS A 302 -7.08 18.93 23.33
CA LYS A 302 -7.96 17.75 23.32
C LYS A 302 -8.51 17.53 21.90
N MET A 303 -8.26 16.35 21.35
CA MET A 303 -8.69 15.94 20.01
C MET A 303 -9.57 14.71 20.10
N LEU A 304 -10.58 14.63 19.25
CA LEU A 304 -11.30 13.40 18.97
C LEU A 304 -10.55 12.67 17.85
N VAL A 305 -10.11 11.45 18.12
CA VAL A 305 -9.34 10.64 17.17
C VAL A 305 -10.11 9.37 16.84
N PHE A 306 -10.50 9.23 15.58
CA PHE A 306 -10.99 7.96 15.04
C PHE A 306 -9.80 7.15 14.56
N TYR A 307 -9.86 5.83 14.71
CA TYR A 307 -8.76 4.96 14.35
C TYR A 307 -9.24 3.64 13.76
N HIS A 308 -8.48 3.15 12.79
CA HIS A 308 -8.75 1.86 12.15
C HIS A 308 -7.42 1.16 11.80
N PRO A 309 -7.30 -0.17 12.09
CA PRO A 309 -6.15 -0.96 11.63
C PRO A 309 -6.24 -1.21 10.13
N VAL A 310 -5.07 -1.33 9.49
CA VAL A 310 -4.90 -1.73 8.08
C VAL A 310 -4.01 -2.94 8.04
N LYS A 311 -4.43 -4.01 7.38
CA LYS A 311 -3.57 -5.15 7.12
C LYS A 311 -2.58 -4.79 6.00
N ALA A 312 -1.32 -4.63 6.36
CA ALA A 312 -0.23 -4.24 5.47
C ALA A 312 0.71 -5.43 5.25
N ILE A 313 0.30 -6.39 4.42
CA ILE A 313 0.98 -7.68 4.16
C ILE A 313 1.14 -8.48 5.48
N GLN A 314 2.34 -8.57 6.05
CA GLN A 314 2.61 -9.18 7.35
C GLN A 314 2.55 -8.18 8.51
N ALA A 315 2.59 -6.87 8.22
CA ALA A 315 2.54 -5.79 9.20
C ALA A 315 1.11 -5.29 9.43
N ARG A 316 0.92 -4.44 10.41
CA ARG A 316 -0.32 -3.69 10.64
C ARG A 316 -0.01 -2.22 10.64
N TRP A 317 -0.55 -1.50 9.65
CA TRP A 317 -0.56 -0.05 9.64
C TRP A 317 -1.83 0.47 10.31
N VAL A 318 -1.90 1.77 10.50
CA VAL A 318 -3.03 2.43 11.17
C VAL A 318 -3.44 3.66 10.39
N ILE A 319 -4.74 3.91 10.31
CA ILE A 319 -5.30 5.19 9.91
C ILE A 319 -5.81 5.91 11.17
N LEU A 320 -5.44 7.17 11.29
CA LEU A 320 -5.94 8.10 12.30
C LEU A 320 -6.65 9.26 11.59
N ASP A 321 -7.89 9.55 11.99
CA ASP A 321 -8.61 10.76 11.64
C ASP A 321 -8.71 11.61 12.92
N ILE A 322 -8.00 12.74 12.91
CA ILE A 322 -7.77 13.61 14.06
C ILE A 322 -8.59 14.88 13.87
N GLN A 323 -9.46 15.18 14.81
CA GLN A 323 -10.37 16.32 14.76
C GLN A 323 -10.32 17.11 16.05
N PRO A 324 -10.44 18.45 16.03
CA PRO A 324 -10.65 19.21 17.24
C PRO A 324 -11.90 18.73 17.98
N LEU A 325 -11.81 18.63 19.29
CA LEU A 325 -13.01 18.46 20.10
C LEU A 325 -13.78 19.80 20.08
N VAL A 326 -14.86 19.84 19.30
CA VAL A 326 -15.73 21.03 19.28
C VAL A 326 -16.33 21.18 20.67
N GLY A 327 -15.91 22.22 21.40
CA GLY A 327 -16.49 22.55 22.68
C GLY A 327 -17.97 22.96 22.50
N HIS A 328 -18.83 22.34 23.25
CA HIS A 328 -20.21 22.79 23.43
C HIS A 328 -20.23 23.94 24.42
#